data_5a169e1e290af993ba4021c70e3e9282
#
_entry.id   5a169e1e290af993ba4021c70e3e9282
#
_cell.length_a   1.000
_cell.length_b   1.000
_cell.length_c   1.000
_cell.angle_alpha   90.00
_cell.angle_beta   90.00
_cell.angle_gamma   90.00
#
_symmetry.space_group_name_H-M   'P 1'
#
loop_
_entity.id
_entity.type
_entity.pdbx_description
1 polymer ?
#
loop_
_entity_poly.entity_id
_entity_poly.type
_entity_poly.pdbx_seq_one_letter_code
_entity_poly.pdbx_strand_id
1 'polypeptide(L)'
;MGKYTEQAKLAAVKEYCAGKAGLRDVARRHDVDFSCLRQWVAAYQIHGPAALKEKRRQRYSDEFKLAVLKRMHDERLSLRQTAALFDIRQFGIINLWQRLFDEGALNASSKPPKKVGRPRKMTTPLPPVNSAPINDESRSRDELLAEVKQLRMEVDYPKKARCLGSEEATNSAAEKAQIVMELRPLHSLDGLLKFAGLARSTFYYQQKVLLADDKYAGLKDLIQAIFYEHKGRYGYRRITAALLRAGHLVNHKTVQKLMGQLGLKSLIRVKKYRSYKGETGKAAPNLLKRDFKAQYLNQKWATDVTEFKVGGQKLYLSPIMDLYSGEIISYAIARRPLYSMVDEMLEGAFKRLGPHEKPILHSDQGWQYRMPIYQRLLNENSIAASMSRKGNCYDNAAIESFFSTLKSEFFYLNKFNNLDELQAGIEEYIEYYNHSRIKLKLNGLSPVEYRMQAAKAA
;
A
#
# COMPACT_ATOMS: atom_id res chain seq x y z
N MET A 1 4.53 -30.33 5.14
CA MET A 1 5.93 -30.22 4.64
C MET A 1 6.27 -28.74 4.42
N GLY A 2 7.48 -28.32 4.76
CA GLY A 2 7.93 -26.94 4.52
C GLY A 2 8.12 -26.70 3.01
N LYS A 3 7.91 -25.45 2.56
CA LYS A 3 8.04 -25.04 1.14
C LYS A 3 9.42 -25.41 0.54
N TYR A 4 10.47 -25.55 1.36
CA TYR A 4 11.84 -25.84 0.93
C TYR A 4 12.42 -27.01 1.69
N THR A 5 13.11 -27.93 1.00
CA THR A 5 13.79 -29.07 1.62
C THR A 5 15.04 -28.64 2.38
N GLU A 6 15.49 -29.44 3.34
CA GLU A 6 16.69 -29.16 4.13
C GLU A 6 17.95 -29.05 3.23
N GLN A 7 18.04 -29.92 2.22
CA GLN A 7 19.13 -29.88 1.25
C GLN A 7 19.17 -28.59 0.43
N ALA A 8 18.00 -28.11 -0.04
CA ALA A 8 17.89 -26.85 -0.76
C ALA A 8 18.31 -25.65 0.11
N LYS A 9 17.89 -25.61 1.37
CA LYS A 9 18.31 -24.57 2.31
C LYS A 9 19.81 -24.57 2.54
N LEU A 10 20.42 -25.76 2.75
CA LEU A 10 21.84 -25.90 2.98
C LEU A 10 22.67 -25.52 1.74
N ALA A 11 22.23 -25.89 0.54
CA ALA A 11 22.91 -25.53 -0.70
C ALA A 11 22.95 -24.00 -0.90
N ALA A 12 21.80 -23.33 -0.74
CA ALA A 12 21.71 -21.87 -0.87
C ALA A 12 22.56 -21.13 0.18
N VAL A 13 22.57 -21.60 1.43
CA VAL A 13 23.36 -20.99 2.50
C VAL A 13 24.85 -21.19 2.27
N LYS A 14 25.30 -22.39 1.87
CA LYS A 14 26.71 -22.68 1.57
C LYS A 14 27.22 -21.85 0.39
N GLU A 15 26.43 -21.67 -0.68
CA GLU A 15 26.81 -20.83 -1.81
C GLU A 15 27.02 -19.37 -1.40
N TYR A 16 26.15 -18.83 -0.57
CA TYR A 16 26.31 -17.48 -0.03
C TYR A 16 27.56 -17.37 0.88
N CYS A 17 27.75 -18.30 1.80
CA CYS A 17 28.90 -18.29 2.71
C CYS A 17 30.24 -18.49 1.99
N ALA A 18 30.26 -19.08 0.80
CA ALA A 18 31.44 -19.16 -0.06
C ALA A 18 31.87 -17.81 -0.68
N GLY A 19 31.09 -16.75 -0.49
CA GLY A 19 31.45 -15.38 -0.90
C GLY A 19 31.38 -15.10 -2.41
N LYS A 20 30.94 -16.07 -3.24
CA LYS A 20 30.95 -15.98 -4.70
C LYS A 20 29.82 -15.12 -5.30
N ALA A 21 28.78 -14.83 -4.54
CA ALA A 21 27.62 -14.06 -5.02
C ALA A 21 26.89 -13.33 -3.88
N GLY A 22 26.19 -12.24 -4.22
CA GLY A 22 25.36 -11.49 -3.29
C GLY A 22 24.12 -12.27 -2.84
N LEU A 23 23.59 -11.97 -1.65
CA LEU A 23 22.45 -12.67 -1.07
C LEU A 23 21.22 -12.69 -1.98
N ARG A 24 20.98 -11.61 -2.75
CA ARG A 24 19.86 -11.52 -3.70
C ARG A 24 20.04 -12.40 -4.93
N ASP A 25 21.27 -12.55 -5.37
CA ASP A 25 21.59 -13.35 -6.56
C ASP A 25 21.53 -14.84 -6.23
N VAL A 26 22.03 -15.24 -5.06
CA VAL A 26 21.87 -16.62 -4.55
C VAL A 26 20.40 -16.96 -4.36
N ALA A 27 19.61 -16.07 -3.75
CA ALA A 27 18.16 -16.28 -3.56
C ALA A 27 17.45 -16.50 -4.90
N ARG A 28 17.82 -15.75 -5.94
CA ARG A 28 17.27 -15.90 -7.30
C ARG A 28 17.67 -17.23 -7.96
N ARG A 29 18.94 -17.66 -7.82
CA ARG A 29 19.41 -18.92 -8.41
C ARG A 29 18.75 -20.15 -7.81
N HIS A 30 18.51 -20.12 -6.50
CA HIS A 30 17.87 -21.23 -5.78
C HIS A 30 16.34 -21.14 -5.72
N ASP A 31 15.72 -20.16 -6.40
CA ASP A 31 14.27 -19.87 -6.34
C ASP A 31 13.75 -19.78 -4.90
N VAL A 32 14.48 -19.08 -4.04
CA VAL A 32 14.18 -18.92 -2.62
C VAL A 32 13.83 -17.47 -2.33
N ASP A 33 12.85 -17.25 -1.45
CA ASP A 33 12.57 -15.90 -0.97
C ASP A 33 13.78 -15.30 -0.24
N PHE A 34 14.13 -14.07 -0.61
CA PHE A 34 15.27 -13.34 -0.05
C PHE A 34 15.25 -13.22 1.47
N SER A 35 14.07 -13.01 2.07
CA SER A 35 13.93 -12.90 3.53
C SER A 35 14.15 -14.24 4.22
N CYS A 36 13.73 -15.34 3.58
CA CYS A 36 13.98 -16.68 4.07
C CYS A 36 15.47 -17.03 4.04
N LEU A 37 16.16 -16.77 2.92
CA LEU A 37 17.60 -17.02 2.80
C LEU A 37 18.38 -16.19 3.83
N ARG A 38 18.06 -14.93 4.00
CA ARG A 38 18.71 -14.07 5.01
C ARG A 38 18.57 -14.63 6.43
N GLN A 39 17.39 -15.15 6.76
CA GLN A 39 17.14 -15.77 8.06
C GLN A 39 17.92 -17.08 8.24
N TRP A 40 17.97 -17.91 7.20
CA TRP A 40 18.74 -19.17 7.24
C TRP A 40 20.23 -18.91 7.39
N VAL A 41 20.79 -17.93 6.69
CA VAL A 41 22.20 -17.54 6.80
C VAL A 41 22.51 -17.10 8.24
N ALA A 42 21.69 -16.23 8.84
CA ALA A 42 21.89 -15.77 10.20
C ALA A 42 21.82 -16.92 11.23
N ALA A 43 20.86 -17.83 11.07
CA ALA A 43 20.74 -19.00 11.94
C ALA A 43 21.90 -19.99 11.73
N TYR A 44 22.34 -20.20 10.49
CA TYR A 44 23.46 -21.08 10.16
C TYR A 44 24.79 -20.58 10.72
N GLN A 45 25.04 -19.28 10.70
CA GLN A 45 26.24 -18.66 11.25
C GLN A 45 26.37 -18.85 12.76
N ILE A 46 25.24 -18.94 13.48
CA ILE A 46 25.23 -19.09 14.95
C ILE A 46 25.18 -20.57 15.38
N HIS A 47 24.34 -21.37 14.74
CA HIS A 47 24.01 -22.72 15.18
C HIS A 47 24.44 -23.82 14.18
N GLY A 48 25.10 -23.46 13.09
CA GLY A 48 25.55 -24.39 12.05
C GLY A 48 24.41 -25.09 11.29
N PRO A 49 24.68 -26.25 10.66
CA PRO A 49 23.72 -26.97 9.81
C PRO A 49 22.45 -27.39 10.53
N ALA A 50 22.51 -27.61 11.85
CA ALA A 50 21.37 -28.05 12.68
C ALA A 50 20.23 -27.03 12.70
N ALA A 51 20.54 -25.74 12.52
CA ALA A 51 19.53 -24.66 12.47
C ALA A 51 18.57 -24.76 11.28
N LEU A 52 18.97 -25.46 10.20
CA LEU A 52 18.20 -25.56 8.95
C LEU A 52 17.20 -26.73 8.95
N LYS A 53 17.26 -27.61 9.95
CA LYS A 53 16.33 -28.75 10.10
C LYS A 53 14.89 -28.26 10.30
N GLU A 54 13.95 -29.09 9.87
CA GLU A 54 12.53 -28.78 10.06
C GLU A 54 12.14 -28.89 11.53
N LYS A 55 11.77 -27.77 12.12
CA LYS A 55 11.39 -27.69 13.54
C LYS A 55 9.88 -27.81 13.71
N ARG A 56 9.45 -28.66 14.64
CA ARG A 56 8.06 -28.73 15.08
C ARG A 56 7.67 -27.44 15.80
N ARG A 57 6.37 -27.14 15.83
CA ARG A 57 5.83 -25.99 16.54
C ARG A 57 6.12 -26.12 18.05
N GLN A 58 7.01 -25.28 18.56
CA GLN A 58 7.45 -25.31 19.95
C GLN A 58 6.59 -24.33 20.78
N ARG A 59 6.25 -24.74 21.99
CA ARG A 59 5.66 -23.85 23.01
C ARG A 59 6.79 -23.33 23.87
N TYR A 60 6.81 -22.03 24.10
CA TYR A 60 7.80 -21.35 24.92
C TYR A 60 7.20 -21.02 26.29
N SER A 61 7.93 -21.26 27.37
CA SER A 61 7.54 -20.86 28.72
C SER A 61 7.59 -19.34 28.88
N ASP A 62 6.87 -18.78 29.84
CA ASP A 62 6.86 -17.33 30.05
C ASP A 62 8.21 -16.84 30.57
N GLU A 63 8.93 -17.65 31.36
CA GLU A 63 10.31 -17.40 31.79
C GLU A 63 11.26 -17.26 30.57
N PHE A 64 11.15 -18.18 29.61
CA PHE A 64 11.95 -18.12 28.38
C PHE A 64 11.64 -16.86 27.57
N LYS A 65 10.36 -16.48 27.43
CA LYS A 65 9.95 -15.26 26.72
C LYS A 65 10.55 -14.01 27.38
N LEU A 66 10.49 -13.93 28.71
CA LEU A 66 11.08 -12.83 29.48
C LEU A 66 12.59 -12.76 29.31
N ALA A 67 13.30 -13.91 29.38
CA ALA A 67 14.74 -13.97 29.16
C ALA A 67 15.13 -13.50 27.75
N VAL A 68 14.38 -13.89 26.72
CA VAL A 68 14.58 -13.45 25.33
C VAL A 68 14.38 -11.94 25.20
N LEU A 69 13.31 -11.39 25.78
CA LEU A 69 13.02 -9.94 25.72
C LEU A 69 14.06 -9.13 26.48
N LYS A 70 14.47 -9.58 27.66
CA LYS A 70 15.52 -8.94 28.46
C LYS A 70 16.83 -8.86 27.68
N ARG A 71 17.29 -9.97 27.13
CA ARG A 71 18.55 -10.00 26.37
C ARG A 71 18.47 -9.18 25.07
N MET A 72 17.31 -9.16 24.40
CA MET A 72 17.07 -8.30 23.24
C MET A 72 17.24 -6.82 23.60
N HIS A 73 16.74 -6.41 24.77
CA HIS A 73 16.83 -5.04 25.25
C HIS A 73 18.25 -4.67 25.70
N ASP A 74 18.88 -5.53 26.50
CA ASP A 74 20.21 -5.29 27.08
C ASP A 74 21.29 -5.18 25.98
N GLU A 75 21.24 -6.04 24.97
CA GLU A 75 22.19 -6.08 23.86
C GLU A 75 21.73 -5.25 22.64
N ARG A 76 20.59 -4.54 22.71
CA ARG A 76 19.98 -3.76 21.61
C ARG A 76 19.86 -4.52 20.30
N LEU A 77 19.49 -5.80 20.38
CA LEU A 77 19.37 -6.67 19.22
C LEU A 77 18.08 -6.39 18.45
N SER A 78 18.15 -6.50 17.11
CA SER A 78 16.96 -6.49 16.28
C SER A 78 16.16 -7.79 16.47
N LEU A 79 14.85 -7.78 16.23
CA LEU A 79 13.96 -8.96 16.30
C LEU A 79 14.50 -10.16 15.51
N ARG A 80 15.19 -9.92 14.41
CA ARG A 80 15.78 -10.99 13.56
C ARG A 80 17.05 -11.57 14.17
N GLN A 81 17.91 -10.74 14.73
CA GLN A 81 19.11 -11.17 15.45
C GLN A 81 18.74 -11.98 16.69
N THR A 82 17.75 -11.50 17.45
CA THR A 82 17.23 -12.21 18.62
C THR A 82 16.62 -13.55 18.21
N ALA A 83 15.83 -13.62 17.15
CA ALA A 83 15.27 -14.86 16.64
C ALA A 83 16.36 -15.85 16.19
N ALA A 84 17.43 -15.36 15.55
CA ALA A 84 18.56 -16.19 15.18
C ALA A 84 19.35 -16.69 16.42
N LEU A 85 19.59 -15.82 17.41
CA LEU A 85 20.34 -16.16 18.63
C LEU A 85 19.64 -17.23 19.46
N PHE A 86 18.34 -17.14 19.64
CA PHE A 86 17.54 -18.10 20.43
C PHE A 86 16.91 -19.20 19.59
N ASP A 87 17.29 -19.32 18.33
CA ASP A 87 16.83 -20.32 17.40
C ASP A 87 15.29 -20.36 17.24
N ILE A 88 14.66 -19.19 17.27
CA ILE A 88 13.21 -19.01 17.15
C ILE A 88 12.81 -19.00 15.69
N ARG A 89 11.88 -19.87 15.28
CA ARG A 89 11.47 -20.06 13.89
C ARG A 89 10.91 -18.80 13.22
N GLN A 90 10.21 -17.94 13.95
CA GLN A 90 9.56 -16.73 13.42
C GLN A 90 9.84 -15.52 14.31
N PHE A 91 10.55 -14.55 13.80
CA PHE A 91 10.84 -13.31 14.54
C PHE A 91 9.57 -12.51 14.93
N GLY A 92 8.46 -12.67 14.21
CA GLY A 92 7.18 -12.04 14.53
C GLY A 92 6.58 -12.48 15.88
N ILE A 93 6.96 -13.67 16.39
CA ILE A 93 6.53 -14.14 17.71
C ILE A 93 7.13 -13.27 18.83
N ILE A 94 8.37 -12.82 18.67
CA ILE A 94 9.05 -11.95 19.65
C ILE A 94 8.33 -10.62 19.78
N ASN A 95 7.86 -10.05 18.67
CA ASN A 95 7.06 -8.82 18.67
C ASN A 95 5.71 -8.99 19.40
N LEU A 96 5.11 -10.19 19.33
CA LEU A 96 3.91 -10.51 20.11
C LEU A 96 4.25 -10.61 21.61
N TRP A 97 5.39 -11.21 21.97
CA TRP A 97 5.81 -11.32 23.38
C TRP A 97 6.13 -9.94 23.96
N GLN A 98 6.74 -9.05 23.19
CA GLN A 98 7.00 -7.68 23.63
C GLN A 98 5.70 -6.93 23.92
N ARG A 99 4.69 -7.03 23.04
CA ARG A 99 3.38 -6.45 23.32
C ARG A 99 2.72 -7.02 24.58
N LEU A 100 2.76 -8.33 24.76
CA LEU A 100 2.21 -8.97 25.97
C LEU A 100 2.97 -8.56 27.22
N PHE A 101 4.26 -8.29 27.14
CA PHE A 101 5.06 -7.76 28.23
C PHE A 101 4.69 -6.31 28.55
N ASP A 102 4.56 -5.44 27.53
CA ASP A 102 4.16 -4.05 27.67
C ASP A 102 2.73 -3.90 28.22
N GLU A 103 1.84 -4.86 27.90
CA GLU A 103 0.48 -4.95 28.42
C GLU A 103 0.41 -5.60 29.82
N GLY A 104 1.55 -6.00 30.42
CA GLY A 104 1.62 -6.65 31.74
C GLY A 104 1.12 -8.10 31.76
N ALA A 105 0.72 -8.65 30.63
CA ALA A 105 0.09 -9.99 30.54
C ALA A 105 1.09 -11.16 30.69
N LEU A 106 2.38 -10.93 30.57
CA LEU A 106 3.44 -11.92 30.79
C LEU A 106 3.81 -12.13 32.28
N ASN A 107 3.45 -11.17 33.15
CA ASN A 107 3.76 -11.21 34.58
C ASN A 107 2.59 -11.71 35.45
N ALA A 108 1.42 -11.91 34.86
CA ALA A 108 0.29 -12.48 35.58
C ALA A 108 0.35 -14.00 35.50
N SER A 109 0.48 -14.64 36.65
CA SER A 109 0.17 -16.07 36.87
C SER A 109 -1.30 -16.29 36.47
N SER A 110 -1.57 -16.31 35.18
CA SER A 110 -2.91 -16.42 34.65
C SER A 110 -3.28 -17.90 34.53
N LYS A 111 -4.38 -18.26 35.19
CA LYS A 111 -5.14 -19.48 34.93
C LYS A 111 -5.11 -19.79 33.42
N PRO A 112 -4.91 -21.07 33.06
CA PRO A 112 -4.88 -21.42 31.63
C PRO A 112 -6.18 -20.94 30.96
N PRO A 113 -6.10 -20.30 29.80
CA PRO A 113 -7.29 -19.92 29.06
C PRO A 113 -8.12 -21.18 28.82
N LYS A 114 -9.40 -21.15 29.20
CA LYS A 114 -10.34 -22.21 28.89
C LYS A 114 -10.14 -22.57 27.44
N LYS A 115 -9.79 -23.82 27.17
CA LYS A 115 -9.69 -24.39 25.83
C LYS A 115 -11.01 -24.10 25.13
N VAL A 116 -11.04 -23.12 24.27
CA VAL A 116 -12.04 -23.05 23.20
C VAL A 116 -11.70 -24.24 22.33
N GLY A 117 -12.42 -25.31 22.52
CA GLY A 117 -12.24 -26.54 21.77
C GLY A 117 -12.52 -26.21 20.31
N ARG A 118 -11.47 -26.28 19.49
CA ARG A 118 -11.64 -26.44 18.06
C ARG A 118 -12.53 -27.67 17.89
N PRO A 119 -13.70 -27.59 17.23
CA PRO A 119 -14.51 -28.77 17.02
C PRO A 119 -13.62 -29.81 16.35
N ARG A 120 -13.45 -30.96 17.00
CA ARG A 120 -12.87 -32.14 16.36
C ARG A 120 -13.69 -32.37 15.08
N LYS A 121 -13.02 -32.40 13.93
CA LYS A 121 -13.58 -33.08 12.76
C LYS A 121 -13.85 -34.51 13.25
N MET A 122 -15.08 -34.80 13.58
CA MET A 122 -15.57 -36.17 13.58
C MET A 122 -15.51 -36.60 12.11
N THR A 123 -14.47 -37.32 11.78
CA THR A 123 -14.53 -38.26 10.67
C THR A 123 -15.45 -39.37 11.16
N THR A 124 -16.72 -39.17 10.94
CA THR A 124 -17.65 -40.31 10.89
C THR A 124 -17.18 -41.14 9.70
N PRO A 125 -16.81 -42.42 9.89
CA PRO A 125 -16.65 -43.29 8.75
C PRO A 125 -17.99 -43.29 8.01
N LEU A 126 -17.97 -43.05 6.71
CA LEU A 126 -19.13 -43.36 5.85
C LEU A 126 -19.53 -44.80 6.17
N PRO A 127 -20.81 -45.05 6.50
CA PRO A 127 -21.28 -46.40 6.56
C PRO A 127 -21.02 -47.05 5.21
N PRO A 128 -20.62 -48.33 5.18
CA PRO A 128 -20.42 -49.03 3.93
C PRO A 128 -21.70 -48.94 3.14
N VAL A 129 -21.57 -48.55 1.88
CA VAL A 129 -22.67 -48.61 0.90
C VAL A 129 -23.00 -50.07 0.67
N ASN A 130 -23.85 -50.63 1.50
CA ASN A 130 -24.54 -51.89 1.19
C ASN A 130 -25.58 -51.55 0.12
N SER A 131 -25.20 -51.67 -1.11
CA SER A 131 -26.09 -51.67 -2.26
C SER A 131 -26.81 -53.04 -2.33
N ALA A 132 -27.67 -53.30 -1.35
CA ALA A 132 -28.77 -54.23 -1.57
C ALA A 132 -29.82 -53.46 -2.43
N PRO A 133 -30.41 -54.03 -3.47
CA PRO A 133 -31.46 -53.35 -4.21
C PRO A 133 -32.60 -53.03 -3.25
N ILE A 134 -32.85 -51.71 -3.09
CA ILE A 134 -33.91 -51.22 -2.21
C ILE A 134 -35.20 -51.53 -2.91
N ASN A 135 -36.01 -52.43 -2.34
CA ASN A 135 -37.31 -52.81 -2.88
C ASN A 135 -38.32 -51.72 -2.49
N ASP A 136 -38.58 -50.78 -3.40
CA ASP A 136 -39.46 -49.64 -3.18
C ASP A 136 -40.94 -50.04 -2.95
N GLU A 137 -41.31 -51.26 -3.34
CA GLU A 137 -42.66 -51.79 -3.17
C GLU A 137 -43.01 -52.04 -1.68
N SER A 138 -42.03 -52.16 -0.79
CA SER A 138 -42.24 -52.39 0.63
C SER A 138 -42.30 -51.11 1.50
N ARG A 139 -42.09 -49.93 0.89
CA ARG A 139 -42.04 -48.65 1.58
C ARG A 139 -43.39 -47.97 1.71
N SER A 140 -43.63 -47.34 2.84
CA SER A 140 -44.83 -46.55 3.01
C SER A 140 -44.82 -45.30 2.12
N ARG A 141 -46.02 -44.84 1.72
CA ARG A 141 -46.17 -43.61 0.93
C ARG A 141 -45.50 -42.42 1.58
N ASP A 142 -45.53 -42.33 2.94
CA ASP A 142 -44.99 -41.24 3.69
C ASP A 142 -43.42 -41.23 3.68
N GLU A 143 -42.81 -42.41 3.71
CA GLU A 143 -41.37 -42.58 3.58
C GLU A 143 -40.86 -42.15 2.19
N LEU A 144 -41.57 -42.57 1.13
CA LEU A 144 -41.25 -42.17 -0.25
C LEU A 144 -41.43 -40.66 -0.44
N LEU A 145 -42.46 -40.07 0.11
CA LEU A 145 -42.64 -38.61 0.08
C LEU A 145 -41.56 -37.84 0.85
N ALA A 146 -41.09 -38.38 1.95
CA ALA A 146 -39.99 -37.77 2.72
C ALA A 146 -38.66 -37.82 1.93
N GLU A 147 -38.38 -38.95 1.25
CA GLU A 147 -37.22 -39.12 0.42
C GLU A 147 -37.24 -38.19 -0.79
N VAL A 148 -38.38 -38.11 -1.50
CA VAL A 148 -38.55 -37.19 -2.62
C VAL A 148 -38.34 -35.73 -2.19
N LYS A 149 -38.83 -35.32 -1.01
CA LYS A 149 -38.59 -33.98 -0.49
C LYS A 149 -37.11 -33.74 -0.21
N GLN A 150 -36.39 -34.72 0.36
CA GLN A 150 -34.97 -34.65 0.61
C GLN A 150 -34.16 -34.55 -0.68
N LEU A 151 -34.43 -35.43 -1.66
CA LEU A 151 -33.75 -35.42 -2.97
C LEU A 151 -33.98 -34.10 -3.74
N ARG A 152 -35.18 -33.54 -3.69
CA ARG A 152 -35.47 -32.21 -4.28
C ARG A 152 -34.59 -31.13 -3.62
N MET A 153 -34.45 -31.13 -2.29
CA MET A 153 -33.60 -30.19 -1.57
C MET A 153 -32.13 -30.36 -1.95
N GLU A 154 -31.62 -31.59 -2.08
CA GLU A 154 -30.27 -31.92 -2.50
C GLU A 154 -29.95 -31.46 -3.92
N VAL A 155 -30.96 -31.38 -4.80
CA VAL A 155 -30.83 -30.85 -6.17
C VAL A 155 -30.94 -29.33 -6.20
N ASP A 156 -31.89 -28.76 -5.45
CA ASP A 156 -32.16 -27.32 -5.50
C ASP A 156 -31.04 -26.48 -4.83
N TYR A 157 -30.43 -26.99 -3.77
CA TYR A 157 -29.36 -26.29 -3.07
C TYR A 157 -28.13 -26.05 -3.97
N PRO A 158 -27.52 -27.04 -4.64
CA PRO A 158 -26.44 -26.84 -5.59
C PRO A 158 -26.81 -25.95 -6.79
N LYS A 159 -28.01 -26.10 -7.33
CA LYS A 159 -28.47 -25.20 -8.40
C LYS A 159 -28.46 -23.75 -7.96
N LYS A 160 -28.98 -23.47 -6.76
CA LYS A 160 -29.01 -22.11 -6.22
C LYS A 160 -27.60 -21.58 -5.91
N ALA A 161 -26.70 -22.42 -5.40
CA ALA A 161 -25.31 -22.07 -5.16
C ALA A 161 -24.61 -21.63 -6.46
N ARG A 162 -24.81 -22.39 -7.56
CA ARG A 162 -24.25 -22.03 -8.87
C ARG A 162 -24.84 -20.74 -9.44
N CYS A 163 -26.12 -20.48 -9.26
CA CYS A 163 -26.75 -19.22 -9.67
C CYS A 163 -26.14 -18.00 -8.95
N LEU A 164 -25.65 -18.16 -7.71
CA LEU A 164 -24.96 -17.12 -6.94
C LEU A 164 -23.46 -17.03 -7.24
N GLY A 165 -22.96 -17.78 -8.23
CA GLY A 165 -21.55 -17.75 -8.66
C GLY A 165 -20.58 -18.42 -7.69
N SER A 166 -21.07 -19.27 -6.79
CA SER A 166 -20.28 -19.93 -5.75
C SER A 166 -20.00 -21.39 -6.13
N GLU A 167 -18.73 -21.82 -6.06
CA GLU A 167 -18.38 -23.24 -6.09
C GLU A 167 -18.71 -23.87 -4.73
N GLU A 168 -19.40 -25.00 -4.72
CA GLU A 168 -19.99 -25.65 -3.52
C GLU A 168 -19.01 -25.86 -2.35
N ALA A 169 -17.73 -26.01 -2.64
CA ALA A 169 -16.71 -26.32 -1.63
C ALA A 169 -16.22 -25.12 -0.80
N THR A 170 -16.50 -23.87 -1.20
CA THR A 170 -15.88 -22.64 -0.63
C THR A 170 -16.85 -21.62 -0.05
N ASN A 171 -18.17 -21.91 -0.06
CA ASN A 171 -19.17 -20.95 0.38
C ASN A 171 -18.96 -20.44 1.79
N SER A 172 -18.92 -19.10 1.95
CA SER A 172 -18.89 -18.43 3.24
C SER A 172 -20.18 -18.69 4.02
N ALA A 173 -20.15 -18.52 5.35
CA ALA A 173 -21.35 -18.65 6.18
C ALA A 173 -22.49 -17.68 5.76
N ALA A 174 -22.15 -16.53 5.22
CA ALA A 174 -23.12 -15.55 4.71
C ALA A 174 -23.80 -16.03 3.41
N GLU A 175 -23.02 -16.55 2.46
CA GLU A 175 -23.55 -17.12 1.21
C GLU A 175 -24.45 -18.34 1.48
N LYS A 176 -24.01 -19.24 2.38
CA LYS A 176 -24.82 -20.37 2.81
C LYS A 176 -26.13 -19.92 3.45
N ALA A 177 -26.10 -18.88 4.29
CA ALA A 177 -27.29 -18.33 4.90
C ALA A 177 -28.24 -17.70 3.86
N GLN A 178 -27.70 -17.03 2.84
CA GLN A 178 -28.48 -16.47 1.75
C GLN A 178 -29.19 -17.57 0.94
N ILE A 179 -28.47 -18.64 0.56
CA ILE A 179 -29.06 -19.80 -0.14
C ILE A 179 -30.19 -20.40 0.69
N VAL A 180 -29.96 -20.60 2.01
CA VAL A 180 -30.99 -21.16 2.91
C VAL A 180 -32.20 -20.23 3.00
N MET A 181 -32.01 -18.91 3.06
CA MET A 181 -33.12 -17.93 3.09
C MET A 181 -33.99 -18.03 1.84
N GLU A 182 -33.38 -18.14 0.67
CA GLU A 182 -34.07 -18.20 -0.61
C GLU A 182 -34.80 -19.55 -0.83
N LEU A 183 -34.26 -20.66 -0.29
CA LEU A 183 -34.88 -21.98 -0.40
C LEU A 183 -35.87 -22.31 0.75
N ARG A 184 -35.92 -21.52 1.81
CA ARG A 184 -36.77 -21.72 2.97
C ARG A 184 -38.27 -21.80 2.64
N PRO A 185 -38.84 -21.12 1.63
CA PRO A 185 -40.25 -21.27 1.25
C PRO A 185 -40.58 -22.64 0.67
N LEU A 186 -39.56 -23.34 0.10
CA LEU A 186 -39.75 -24.62 -0.59
C LEU A 186 -39.38 -25.83 0.26
N HIS A 187 -38.46 -25.67 1.23
CA HIS A 187 -37.88 -26.76 1.99
C HIS A 187 -37.84 -26.46 3.48
N SER A 188 -37.79 -27.50 4.32
CA SER A 188 -37.67 -27.34 5.79
C SER A 188 -36.34 -26.70 6.19
N LEU A 189 -36.37 -25.77 7.15
CA LEU A 189 -35.19 -25.06 7.64
C LEU A 189 -34.14 -26.04 8.19
N ASP A 190 -34.56 -27.04 8.95
CA ASP A 190 -33.63 -28.00 9.57
C ASP A 190 -32.91 -28.86 8.53
N GLY A 191 -33.62 -29.29 7.48
CA GLY A 191 -33.03 -30.00 6.36
C GLY A 191 -32.00 -29.16 5.62
N LEU A 192 -32.33 -27.91 5.29
CA LEU A 192 -31.43 -26.97 4.62
C LEU A 192 -30.19 -26.66 5.45
N LEU A 193 -30.34 -26.43 6.75
CA LEU A 193 -29.20 -26.16 7.65
C LEU A 193 -28.27 -27.36 7.79
N LYS A 194 -28.83 -28.58 7.89
CA LYS A 194 -28.10 -29.84 7.95
C LYS A 194 -27.30 -30.04 6.66
N PHE A 195 -27.92 -29.86 5.50
CA PHE A 195 -27.28 -30.00 4.20
C PHE A 195 -26.20 -28.92 3.98
N ALA A 196 -26.47 -27.67 4.30
CA ALA A 196 -25.51 -26.57 4.21
C ALA A 196 -24.33 -26.70 5.21
N GLY A 197 -24.44 -27.60 6.22
CA GLY A 197 -23.49 -27.66 7.33
C GLY A 197 -23.39 -26.34 8.11
N LEU A 198 -24.55 -25.67 8.32
CA LEU A 198 -24.63 -24.36 8.95
C LEU A 198 -25.38 -24.49 10.30
N ALA A 199 -24.76 -24.00 11.39
CA ALA A 199 -25.42 -23.98 12.70
C ALA A 199 -26.61 -23.00 12.69
N ARG A 200 -27.72 -23.36 13.36
CA ARG A 200 -28.92 -22.55 13.44
C ARG A 200 -28.65 -21.12 13.98
N SER A 201 -27.82 -21.01 15.00
CA SER A 201 -27.40 -19.71 15.56
C SER A 201 -26.64 -18.86 14.54
N THR A 202 -25.75 -19.47 13.76
CA THR A 202 -25.00 -18.79 12.70
C THR A 202 -25.93 -18.34 11.57
N PHE A 203 -26.94 -19.15 11.23
CA PHE A 203 -27.93 -18.76 10.24
C PHE A 203 -28.70 -17.52 10.64
N TYR A 204 -29.28 -17.49 11.85
CA TYR A 204 -30.01 -16.31 12.32
C TYR A 204 -29.15 -15.08 12.51
N TYR A 205 -27.90 -15.27 12.91
CA TYR A 205 -26.93 -14.18 12.95
C TYR A 205 -26.69 -13.60 11.55
N GLN A 206 -26.42 -14.46 10.57
CA GLN A 206 -26.19 -14.02 9.18
C GLN A 206 -27.47 -13.41 8.56
N GLN A 207 -28.62 -13.97 8.83
CA GLN A 207 -29.92 -13.41 8.42
C GLN A 207 -30.08 -11.99 8.94
N LYS A 208 -29.82 -11.76 10.23
CA LYS A 208 -29.89 -10.43 10.84
C LYS A 208 -28.89 -9.46 10.18
N VAL A 209 -27.69 -9.94 9.87
CA VAL A 209 -26.67 -9.12 9.20
C VAL A 209 -27.07 -8.78 7.75
N LEU A 210 -27.64 -9.73 7.02
CA LEU A 210 -28.07 -9.54 5.63
C LEU A 210 -29.30 -8.65 5.48
N LEU A 211 -30.20 -8.67 6.48
CA LEU A 211 -31.41 -7.84 6.53
C LEU A 211 -31.18 -6.47 7.18
N ALA A 212 -30.03 -6.26 7.82
CA ALA A 212 -29.70 -4.98 8.44
C ALA A 212 -29.33 -3.95 7.38
N ASP A 213 -29.81 -2.73 7.53
CA ASP A 213 -29.38 -1.60 6.72
C ASP A 213 -27.86 -1.41 6.79
N ASP A 214 -27.28 -1.04 5.68
CA ASP A 214 -25.84 -0.77 5.65
C ASP A 214 -25.52 0.50 6.45
N LYS A 215 -25.07 0.33 7.68
CA LYS A 215 -24.69 1.44 8.57
C LYS A 215 -23.65 2.40 7.96
N TYR A 216 -23.01 1.99 6.90
CA TYR A 216 -22.01 2.77 6.18
C TYR A 216 -22.49 3.32 4.84
N ALA A 217 -23.80 3.21 4.52
CA ALA A 217 -24.35 3.67 3.24
C ALA A 217 -23.96 5.14 2.96
N GLY A 218 -24.31 6.08 3.83
CA GLY A 218 -23.96 7.48 3.66
C GLY A 218 -22.44 7.74 3.62
N LEU A 219 -21.65 6.94 4.35
CA LEU A 219 -20.19 7.05 4.29
C LEU A 219 -19.63 6.52 2.95
N LYS A 220 -20.24 5.49 2.38
CA LYS A 220 -19.87 4.97 1.04
C LYS A 220 -20.15 6.01 -0.04
N ASP A 221 -21.28 6.71 0.04
CA ASP A 221 -21.64 7.79 -0.89
C ASP A 221 -20.62 8.95 -0.83
N LEU A 222 -20.24 9.37 0.38
CA LEU A 222 -19.21 10.39 0.57
C LEU A 222 -17.85 9.95 0.03
N ILE A 223 -17.45 8.69 0.26
CA ILE A 223 -16.20 8.13 -0.28
C ILE A 223 -16.22 8.16 -1.82
N GLN A 224 -17.34 7.80 -2.44
CA GLN A 224 -17.50 7.84 -3.90
C GLN A 224 -17.45 9.28 -4.42
N ALA A 225 -18.16 10.20 -3.79
CA ALA A 225 -18.16 11.62 -4.17
C ALA A 225 -16.73 12.19 -4.16
N ILE A 226 -16.01 12.04 -3.06
CA ILE A 226 -14.61 12.49 -2.93
C ILE A 226 -13.70 11.80 -3.97
N PHE A 227 -13.89 10.50 -4.21
CA PHE A 227 -13.07 9.77 -5.18
C PHE A 227 -13.24 10.30 -6.60
N TYR A 228 -14.47 10.57 -7.03
CA TYR A 228 -14.78 11.09 -8.37
C TYR A 228 -14.45 12.58 -8.53
N GLU A 229 -14.66 13.40 -7.50
CA GLU A 229 -14.23 14.79 -7.47
C GLU A 229 -12.73 14.94 -7.78
N HIS A 230 -11.91 14.04 -7.21
CA HIS A 230 -10.48 14.00 -7.46
C HIS A 230 -10.10 13.09 -8.64
N LYS A 231 -11.01 12.82 -9.58
CA LYS A 231 -10.78 12.06 -10.82
C LYS A 231 -10.08 10.69 -10.56
N GLY A 232 -10.42 10.02 -9.45
CA GLY A 232 -9.84 8.72 -9.07
C GLY A 232 -8.39 8.74 -8.57
N ARG A 233 -7.80 9.89 -8.36
CA ARG A 233 -6.39 10.05 -7.94
C ARG A 233 -6.13 9.73 -6.47
N TYR A 234 -7.19 9.74 -5.62
CA TYR A 234 -7.07 9.55 -4.19
C TYR A 234 -7.16 8.08 -3.78
N GLY A 235 -6.17 7.63 -3.02
CA GLY A 235 -6.23 6.37 -2.29
C GLY A 235 -6.81 6.59 -0.89
N TYR A 236 -7.08 5.50 -0.17
CA TYR A 236 -7.76 5.51 1.13
C TYR A 236 -7.21 6.52 2.15
N ARG A 237 -5.89 6.78 2.18
CA ARG A 237 -5.30 7.73 3.14
C ARG A 237 -5.72 9.17 2.86
N ARG A 238 -5.77 9.58 1.59
CA ARG A 238 -6.21 10.93 1.21
C ARG A 238 -7.71 11.08 1.38
N ILE A 239 -8.49 10.05 1.03
CA ILE A 239 -9.93 10.04 1.29
C ILE A 239 -10.21 10.13 2.78
N THR A 240 -9.46 9.43 3.64
CA THR A 240 -9.59 9.58 5.10
C THR A 240 -9.29 11.01 5.55
N ALA A 241 -8.25 11.65 5.00
CA ALA A 241 -7.94 13.03 5.34
C ALA A 241 -9.04 14.01 4.86
N ALA A 242 -9.61 13.78 3.68
CA ALA A 242 -10.73 14.58 3.17
C ALA A 242 -11.99 14.43 4.04
N LEU A 243 -12.32 13.19 4.43
CA LEU A 243 -13.44 12.90 5.35
C LEU A 243 -13.25 13.57 6.71
N LEU A 244 -12.02 13.54 7.25
CA LEU A 244 -11.71 14.20 8.52
C LEU A 244 -11.92 15.72 8.43
N ARG A 245 -11.51 16.35 7.32
CA ARG A 245 -11.76 17.78 7.05
C ARG A 245 -13.25 18.12 6.93
N ALA A 246 -14.04 17.19 6.40
CA ALA A 246 -15.49 17.29 6.34
C ALA A 246 -16.20 16.99 7.68
N GLY A 247 -15.45 16.78 8.78
CA GLY A 247 -15.98 16.50 10.11
C GLY A 247 -16.28 15.02 10.40
N HIS A 248 -15.96 14.10 9.49
CA HIS A 248 -16.21 12.67 9.66
C HIS A 248 -15.01 11.95 10.26
N LEU A 249 -15.07 11.60 11.55
CA LEU A 249 -14.04 10.83 12.25
C LEU A 249 -14.15 9.34 11.90
N VAL A 250 -13.37 8.89 10.93
CA VAL A 250 -13.37 7.50 10.45
C VAL A 250 -11.96 6.92 10.44
N ASN A 251 -11.82 5.68 10.91
CA ASN A 251 -10.54 4.99 10.85
C ASN A 251 -10.15 4.67 9.40
N HIS A 252 -8.89 4.93 9.04
CA HIS A 252 -8.37 4.69 7.69
C HIS A 252 -8.51 3.23 7.21
N LYS A 253 -8.51 2.24 8.14
CA LYS A 253 -8.75 0.82 7.80
C LYS A 253 -10.20 0.58 7.39
N THR A 254 -11.16 1.30 8.01
CA THR A 254 -12.57 1.26 7.62
C THR A 254 -12.75 1.83 6.22
N VAL A 255 -12.16 3.01 5.94
CA VAL A 255 -12.19 3.62 4.60
C VAL A 255 -11.58 2.68 3.55
N GLN A 256 -10.43 2.06 3.86
CA GLN A 256 -9.80 1.08 2.96
C GLN A 256 -10.71 -0.11 2.65
N LYS A 257 -11.40 -0.65 3.67
CA LYS A 257 -12.36 -1.75 3.52
C LYS A 257 -13.54 -1.35 2.65
N LEU A 258 -14.13 -0.16 2.91
CA LEU A 258 -15.28 0.34 2.15
C LEU A 258 -14.90 0.65 0.69
N MET A 259 -13.75 1.25 0.43
CA MET A 259 -13.23 1.43 -0.93
C MET A 259 -13.06 0.09 -1.66
N GLY A 260 -12.57 -0.95 -0.96
CA GLY A 260 -12.47 -2.31 -1.50
C GLY A 260 -13.84 -2.90 -1.87
N GLN A 261 -14.86 -2.70 -1.03
CA GLN A 261 -16.25 -3.13 -1.31
C GLN A 261 -16.85 -2.39 -2.51
N LEU A 262 -16.53 -1.11 -2.68
CA LEU A 262 -16.96 -0.27 -3.81
C LEU A 262 -16.13 -0.48 -5.09
N GLY A 263 -15.08 -1.34 -5.04
CA GLY A 263 -14.17 -1.55 -6.18
C GLY A 263 -13.27 -0.35 -6.49
N LEU A 264 -13.20 0.66 -5.62
CA LEU A 264 -12.47 1.89 -5.83
C LEU A 264 -10.98 1.70 -5.55
N LYS A 265 -10.15 1.91 -6.56
CA LYS A 265 -8.68 1.88 -6.47
C LYS A 265 -8.10 3.16 -7.06
N SER A 266 -7.07 3.73 -6.42
CA SER A 266 -6.38 4.90 -6.96
C SER A 266 -5.81 4.62 -8.35
N LEU A 267 -6.12 5.48 -9.32
CA LEU A 267 -5.70 5.39 -10.71
C LEU A 267 -4.28 5.96 -10.88
N ILE A 268 -3.28 5.34 -10.26
CA ILE A 268 -1.87 5.77 -10.37
C ILE A 268 -1.09 4.70 -11.10
N ARG A 269 -0.41 5.07 -12.20
CA ARG A 269 0.49 4.16 -12.92
C ARG A 269 1.76 3.93 -12.11
N VAL A 270 2.10 2.68 -11.83
CA VAL A 270 3.37 2.30 -11.22
C VAL A 270 4.50 2.46 -12.25
N LYS A 271 5.47 3.35 -11.98
CA LYS A 271 6.62 3.60 -12.85
C LYS A 271 7.81 2.73 -12.45
N LYS A 272 8.46 2.08 -13.42
CA LYS A 272 9.80 1.50 -13.25
C LYS A 272 10.85 2.61 -13.41
N TYR A 273 11.72 2.78 -12.42
CA TYR A 273 12.82 3.75 -12.43
C TYR A 273 13.90 3.39 -13.46
N ARG A 274 14.38 4.40 -14.21
CA ARG A 274 15.58 4.30 -15.07
C ARG A 274 16.43 5.56 -14.87
N SER A 275 17.72 5.39 -14.62
CA SER A 275 18.69 6.47 -14.45
C SER A 275 19.38 6.79 -15.79
N TYR A 276 19.71 8.06 -16.02
CA TYR A 276 20.41 8.56 -17.22
C TYR A 276 21.73 9.25 -16.82
N LYS A 277 22.78 9.13 -17.63
CA LYS A 277 24.09 9.77 -17.45
C LYS A 277 24.37 10.72 -18.61
N GLY A 278 24.64 11.99 -18.35
CA GLY A 278 24.97 13.00 -19.35
C GLY A 278 26.14 13.90 -18.95
N GLU A 279 26.72 14.65 -19.92
CA GLU A 279 28.01 15.35 -19.83
C GLU A 279 27.96 16.84 -19.40
N THR A 280 29.12 17.52 -19.20
CA THR A 280 29.47 18.54 -18.22
C THR A 280 29.86 19.91 -18.72
N GLY A 281 29.67 20.94 -17.89
CA GLY A 281 30.21 22.29 -17.89
C GLY A 281 30.40 22.83 -16.45
N LYS A 282 30.89 24.06 -16.24
CA LYS A 282 31.07 24.67 -14.90
C LYS A 282 29.73 24.83 -14.17
N ALA A 283 29.64 24.32 -12.94
CA ALA A 283 28.44 24.35 -12.10
C ALA A 283 28.64 25.21 -10.86
N ALA A 284 27.56 25.83 -10.39
CA ALA A 284 27.55 26.49 -9.08
C ALA A 284 27.68 25.46 -7.92
N PRO A 285 28.13 25.89 -6.73
CA PRO A 285 28.27 24.99 -5.60
C PRO A 285 26.91 24.43 -5.12
N ASN A 286 26.90 23.20 -4.60
CA ASN A 286 25.69 22.61 -4.00
C ASN A 286 25.51 23.17 -2.57
N LEU A 287 24.70 24.22 -2.44
CA LEU A 287 24.39 24.83 -1.15
C LEU A 287 23.39 24.04 -0.33
N LEU A 288 22.45 23.34 -0.97
CA LEU A 288 21.42 22.56 -0.28
C LEU A 288 21.95 21.29 0.38
N LYS A 289 22.99 20.65 -0.17
CA LYS A 289 23.60 19.41 0.37
C LYS A 289 22.58 18.33 0.77
N ARG A 290 21.46 18.21 0.01
CA ARG A 290 20.29 17.33 0.27
C ARG A 290 19.41 17.75 1.43
N ASP A 291 19.63 18.90 2.04
CA ASP A 291 18.69 19.45 3.02
C ASP A 291 17.56 20.22 2.29
N PHE A 292 16.55 19.47 1.89
CA PHE A 292 15.33 20.00 1.24
C PHE A 292 14.30 20.52 2.25
N LYS A 293 14.58 20.48 3.56
CA LYS A 293 13.69 21.05 4.54
C LYS A 293 13.89 22.57 4.57
N ALA A 294 12.83 23.30 4.30
CA ALA A 294 12.77 24.73 4.51
C ALA A 294 12.03 25.00 5.84
N GLN A 295 12.41 26.05 6.55
CA GLN A 295 11.82 26.44 7.83
C GLN A 295 10.70 27.46 7.65
N TYR A 296 10.76 28.25 6.57
CA TYR A 296 9.78 29.29 6.23
C TYR A 296 9.58 29.38 4.72
N LEU A 297 8.54 30.09 4.33
CA LEU A 297 8.17 30.35 2.93
C LEU A 297 9.31 31.08 2.19
N ASN A 298 9.48 30.77 0.92
CA ASN A 298 10.47 31.39 0.04
C ASN A 298 11.93 31.31 0.55
N GLN A 299 12.25 30.34 1.42
CA GLN A 299 13.62 30.07 1.86
C GLN A 299 14.43 29.30 0.83
N LYS A 300 13.85 28.26 0.28
CA LYS A 300 14.48 27.35 -0.69
C LYS A 300 13.51 27.03 -1.80
N TRP A 301 13.95 27.23 -3.02
CA TRP A 301 13.24 26.88 -4.23
C TRP A 301 13.95 25.78 -5.00
N ALA A 302 13.20 24.97 -5.73
CA ALA A 302 13.75 23.97 -6.65
C ALA A 302 13.15 24.14 -8.03
N THR A 303 13.98 23.97 -9.06
CA THR A 303 13.58 24.03 -10.47
C THR A 303 14.25 22.91 -11.26
N ASP A 304 13.60 22.50 -12.33
CA ASP A 304 14.09 21.54 -13.33
C ASP A 304 13.21 21.61 -14.57
N VAL A 305 13.64 21.04 -15.69
CA VAL A 305 12.86 20.98 -16.93
C VAL A 305 12.46 19.54 -17.22
N THR A 306 11.17 19.33 -17.50
CA THR A 306 10.68 18.03 -17.92
C THR A 306 10.06 18.06 -19.31
N GLU A 307 10.18 16.95 -20.04
CA GLU A 307 9.69 16.75 -21.40
C GLU A 307 8.44 15.85 -21.41
N PHE A 308 7.48 16.20 -22.26
CA PHE A 308 6.32 15.38 -22.64
C PHE A 308 6.35 15.15 -24.15
N LYS A 309 5.83 13.98 -24.59
CA LYS A 309 5.74 13.63 -26.02
C LYS A 309 4.32 13.24 -26.39
N VAL A 310 3.74 13.89 -27.39
CA VAL A 310 2.41 13.59 -27.95
C VAL A 310 2.50 13.64 -29.48
N GLY A 311 2.09 12.59 -30.17
CA GLY A 311 2.08 12.55 -31.63
C GLY A 311 3.44 12.85 -32.30
N GLY A 312 4.56 12.46 -31.67
CA GLY A 312 5.92 12.75 -32.18
C GLY A 312 6.42 14.16 -31.83
N GLN A 313 5.57 15.05 -31.38
CA GLN A 313 5.92 16.41 -30.95
C GLN A 313 6.28 16.46 -29.48
N LYS A 314 7.03 17.50 -29.05
CA LYS A 314 7.50 17.68 -27.69
C LYS A 314 6.95 18.94 -27.06
N LEU A 315 6.64 18.86 -25.78
CA LEU A 315 6.29 19.98 -24.92
C LEU A 315 7.19 19.95 -23.68
N TYR A 316 7.70 21.10 -23.27
CA TYR A 316 8.58 21.25 -22.12
C TYR A 316 7.89 22.07 -21.05
N LEU A 317 8.07 21.67 -19.79
CA LEU A 317 7.57 22.38 -18.61
C LEU A 317 8.76 22.69 -17.70
N SER A 318 8.91 23.96 -17.32
CA SER A 318 9.89 24.46 -16.37
C SER A 318 9.18 25.11 -15.19
N PRO A 319 9.01 24.44 -14.05
CA PRO A 319 8.39 25.01 -12.85
C PRO A 319 9.42 25.43 -11.81
N ILE A 320 9.06 26.37 -10.94
CA ILE A 320 9.72 26.62 -9.65
C ILE A 320 8.79 26.16 -8.53
N MET A 321 9.34 25.35 -7.63
CA MET A 321 8.65 24.85 -6.45
C MET A 321 9.24 25.45 -5.18
N ASP A 322 8.40 26.02 -4.32
CA ASP A 322 8.78 26.33 -2.94
C ASP A 322 8.91 25.05 -2.11
N LEU A 323 10.05 24.84 -1.46
CA LEU A 323 10.31 23.58 -0.73
C LEU A 323 9.63 23.53 0.65
N TYR A 324 9.17 24.67 1.19
CA TYR A 324 8.43 24.70 2.43
C TYR A 324 6.99 24.20 2.27
N SER A 325 6.25 24.81 1.34
CA SER A 325 4.85 24.49 1.06
C SER A 325 4.70 23.39 0.00
N GLY A 326 5.71 23.23 -0.86
CA GLY A 326 5.66 22.39 -2.06
C GLY A 326 4.73 22.96 -3.13
N GLU A 327 4.42 24.24 -3.10
CA GLU A 327 3.66 24.97 -4.11
C GLU A 327 4.49 25.17 -5.36
N ILE A 328 3.88 25.05 -6.53
CA ILE A 328 4.47 25.51 -7.78
C ILE A 328 4.16 27.01 -7.89
N ILE A 329 5.16 27.83 -7.59
CA ILE A 329 5.01 29.30 -7.49
C ILE A 329 5.03 29.99 -8.84
N SER A 330 5.74 29.41 -9.80
CA SER A 330 5.80 29.86 -11.18
C SER A 330 6.12 28.70 -12.10
N TYR A 331 5.71 28.80 -13.36
CA TYR A 331 6.08 27.84 -14.40
C TYR A 331 5.98 28.47 -15.78
N ALA A 332 6.71 27.91 -16.75
CA ALA A 332 6.56 28.20 -18.15
C ALA A 332 6.45 26.91 -18.97
N ILE A 333 5.68 26.96 -20.07
CA ILE A 333 5.48 25.84 -20.97
C ILE A 333 5.90 26.26 -22.37
N ALA A 334 6.75 25.47 -23.04
CA ALA A 334 7.22 25.78 -24.40
C ALA A 334 7.33 24.54 -25.28
N ARG A 335 7.20 24.70 -26.59
CA ARG A 335 7.39 23.63 -27.58
C ARG A 335 8.87 23.30 -27.84
N ARG A 336 9.77 24.20 -27.44
CA ARG A 336 11.24 24.03 -27.52
C ARG A 336 11.90 24.44 -26.20
N PRO A 337 12.97 23.78 -25.77
CA PRO A 337 13.66 24.08 -24.51
C PRO A 337 14.60 25.27 -24.71
N LEU A 338 14.03 26.47 -25.04
CA LEU A 338 14.78 27.70 -25.19
C LEU A 338 14.99 28.36 -23.81
N TYR A 339 16.02 29.23 -23.73
CA TYR A 339 16.31 29.98 -22.51
C TYR A 339 15.11 30.91 -22.13
N SER A 340 14.41 31.45 -23.10
CA SER A 340 13.24 32.32 -22.89
C SER A 340 12.15 31.68 -22.00
N MET A 341 12.01 30.34 -22.06
CA MET A 341 11.10 29.59 -21.14
C MET A 341 11.56 29.68 -19.68
N VAL A 342 12.86 29.60 -19.42
CA VAL A 342 13.39 29.74 -18.07
C VAL A 342 13.30 31.20 -17.58
N ASP A 343 13.50 32.13 -18.46
CA ASP A 343 13.38 33.58 -18.23
C ASP A 343 11.96 33.95 -17.79
N GLU A 344 10.96 33.59 -18.58
CA GLU A 344 9.54 33.75 -18.26
C GLU A 344 9.15 33.16 -16.91
N MET A 345 9.62 31.94 -16.63
CA MET A 345 9.41 31.25 -15.34
C MET A 345 10.02 32.04 -14.18
N LEU A 346 11.25 32.55 -14.34
CA LEU A 346 11.94 33.36 -13.32
C LEU A 346 11.22 34.69 -13.05
N GLU A 347 10.83 35.41 -14.11
CA GLU A 347 10.08 36.66 -13.96
C GLU A 347 8.76 36.46 -13.22
N GLY A 348 8.05 35.37 -13.51
CA GLY A 348 6.84 35.00 -12.79
C GLY A 348 7.07 34.72 -11.30
N ALA A 349 8.21 34.09 -10.96
CA ALA A 349 8.58 33.81 -9.59
C ALA A 349 9.01 35.07 -8.82
N PHE A 350 9.79 35.97 -9.48
CA PHE A 350 10.26 37.20 -8.85
C PHE A 350 9.12 38.15 -8.45
N LYS A 351 8.05 38.20 -9.26
CA LYS A 351 6.83 38.97 -8.95
C LYS A 351 6.14 38.51 -7.65
N ARG A 352 6.45 37.32 -7.19
CA ARG A 352 5.86 36.75 -5.96
C ARG A 352 6.75 36.92 -4.71
N LEU A 353 7.96 37.47 -4.85
CA LEU A 353 8.87 37.73 -3.75
C LEU A 353 8.53 39.02 -3.03
N GLY A 354 8.54 38.97 -1.72
CA GLY A 354 8.58 40.18 -0.89
C GLY A 354 9.96 40.83 -0.88
N PRO A 355 10.05 42.11 -0.47
CA PRO A 355 11.29 42.90 -0.55
C PRO A 355 12.46 42.34 0.29
N HIS A 356 12.18 41.50 1.27
CA HIS A 356 13.21 40.90 2.16
C HIS A 356 13.44 39.42 1.89
N GLU A 357 12.72 38.81 0.98
CA GLU A 357 12.82 37.37 0.68
C GLU A 357 13.96 37.11 -0.31
N LYS A 358 14.90 36.26 0.09
CA LYS A 358 16.10 35.91 -0.70
C LYS A 358 16.27 34.40 -0.74
N PRO A 359 15.48 33.71 -1.58
CA PRO A 359 15.54 32.26 -1.65
C PRO A 359 16.87 31.73 -2.20
N ILE A 360 17.18 30.49 -1.86
CA ILE A 360 18.18 29.71 -2.56
C ILE A 360 17.46 28.97 -3.68
N LEU A 361 17.78 29.21 -4.95
CA LEU A 361 17.22 28.50 -6.08
C LEU A 361 18.13 27.33 -6.47
N HIS A 362 17.64 26.11 -6.29
CA HIS A 362 18.35 24.87 -6.61
C HIS A 362 17.90 24.30 -7.94
N SER A 363 18.84 23.95 -8.80
CA SER A 363 18.61 23.30 -10.10
C SER A 363 19.54 22.11 -10.30
N ASP A 364 19.30 21.35 -11.36
CA ASP A 364 20.31 20.45 -11.92
C ASP A 364 21.41 21.23 -12.65
N GLN A 365 22.33 20.50 -13.32
CA GLN A 365 23.38 21.12 -14.12
C GLN A 365 22.96 21.30 -15.60
N GLY A 366 21.68 21.49 -15.87
CA GLY A 366 21.18 21.78 -17.23
C GLY A 366 21.88 22.98 -17.84
N TRP A 367 22.05 22.96 -19.18
CA TRP A 367 22.76 24.03 -19.91
C TRP A 367 22.14 25.41 -19.67
N GLN A 368 20.80 25.48 -19.56
CA GLN A 368 20.03 26.72 -19.33
C GLN A 368 20.39 27.41 -18.01
N TYR A 369 20.67 26.62 -16.96
CA TYR A 369 21.00 27.15 -15.62
C TYR A 369 22.46 27.56 -15.48
N ARG A 370 23.31 27.19 -16.45
CA ARG A 370 24.74 27.54 -16.47
C ARG A 370 25.04 28.75 -17.36
N MET A 371 24.02 29.31 -18.01
CA MET A 371 24.18 30.52 -18.83
C MET A 371 24.52 31.73 -17.97
N PRO A 372 25.44 32.62 -18.44
CA PRO A 372 25.80 33.85 -17.71
C PRO A 372 24.58 34.76 -17.43
N ILE A 373 23.64 34.79 -18.35
CA ILE A 373 22.39 35.58 -18.21
C ILE A 373 21.55 35.07 -17.03
N TYR A 374 21.42 33.75 -16.84
CA TYR A 374 20.72 33.17 -15.73
C TYR A 374 21.36 33.58 -14.39
N GLN A 375 22.68 33.46 -14.30
CA GLN A 375 23.43 33.83 -13.10
C GLN A 375 23.30 35.34 -12.79
N ARG A 376 23.30 36.19 -13.82
CA ARG A 376 23.10 37.62 -13.68
C ARG A 376 21.70 37.95 -13.12
N LEU A 377 20.65 37.38 -13.69
CA LEU A 377 19.28 37.60 -13.25
C LEU A 377 19.05 37.19 -11.79
N LEU A 378 19.65 36.05 -11.34
CA LEU A 378 19.57 35.64 -9.97
C LEU A 378 20.29 36.62 -9.03
N ASN A 379 21.48 37.10 -9.41
CA ASN A 379 22.25 38.06 -8.63
C ASN A 379 21.53 39.41 -8.52
N GLU A 380 20.96 39.91 -9.59
CA GLU A 380 20.17 41.15 -9.60
C GLU A 380 18.98 41.11 -8.65
N ASN A 381 18.37 39.92 -8.49
CA ASN A 381 17.28 39.67 -7.56
C ASN A 381 17.74 39.13 -6.19
N SER A 382 19.05 39.16 -5.89
CA SER A 382 19.63 38.69 -4.64
C SER A 382 19.33 37.23 -4.30
N ILE A 383 19.15 36.38 -5.32
CA ILE A 383 18.85 34.94 -5.19
C ILE A 383 20.16 34.14 -5.31
N ALA A 384 20.42 33.27 -4.33
CA ALA A 384 21.59 32.41 -4.35
C ALA A 384 21.37 31.20 -5.25
N ALA A 385 22.24 31.02 -6.25
CA ALA A 385 22.21 29.85 -7.11
C ALA A 385 22.84 28.64 -6.41
N SER A 386 22.15 27.49 -6.45
CA SER A 386 22.65 26.22 -5.99
C SER A 386 22.45 25.14 -7.06
N MET A 387 23.43 24.29 -7.29
CA MET A 387 23.32 23.22 -8.30
C MET A 387 23.59 21.86 -7.71
N SER A 388 22.86 20.85 -8.19
CA SER A 388 23.11 19.46 -7.83
C SER A 388 24.49 18.99 -8.30
N ARG A 389 25.05 17.98 -7.62
CA ARG A 389 26.31 17.37 -8.02
C ARG A 389 26.11 16.59 -9.32
N LYS A 390 27.16 16.52 -10.16
CA LYS A 390 27.15 15.80 -11.43
C LYS A 390 26.63 14.36 -11.28
N GLY A 391 25.61 14.02 -12.05
CA GLY A 391 25.08 12.67 -12.13
C GLY A 391 24.37 12.18 -10.86
N ASN A 392 24.01 13.06 -9.93
CA ASN A 392 23.36 12.72 -8.68
C ASN A 392 21.89 13.15 -8.67
N CYS A 393 21.01 12.26 -9.12
CA CYS A 393 19.56 12.48 -9.16
C CYS A 393 18.92 12.75 -7.76
N TYR A 394 19.58 12.36 -6.66
CA TYR A 394 19.05 12.61 -5.32
C TYR A 394 19.16 14.08 -4.89
N ASP A 395 20.00 14.85 -5.57
CA ASP A 395 20.21 16.25 -5.20
C ASP A 395 19.06 17.16 -5.70
N ASN A 396 18.17 16.70 -6.61
CA ASN A 396 16.98 17.43 -7.09
C ASN A 396 15.66 16.65 -6.87
N ALA A 397 15.63 15.76 -5.88
CA ALA A 397 14.54 14.81 -5.66
C ALA A 397 13.15 15.45 -5.40
N ALA A 398 13.10 16.70 -4.91
CA ALA A 398 11.84 17.38 -4.60
C ALA A 398 11.03 17.66 -5.86
N ILE A 399 11.66 18.30 -6.86
CA ILE A 399 11.01 18.63 -8.13
C ILE A 399 10.77 17.40 -9.00
N GLU A 400 11.71 16.42 -8.96
CA GLU A 400 11.51 15.12 -9.62
C GLU A 400 10.28 14.36 -9.08
N SER A 401 10.01 14.49 -7.78
CA SER A 401 8.81 13.94 -7.16
C SER A 401 7.53 14.59 -7.69
N PHE A 402 7.56 15.91 -7.91
CA PHE A 402 6.46 16.61 -8.57
C PHE A 402 6.23 16.12 -10.00
N PHE A 403 7.28 16.03 -10.83
CA PHE A 403 7.17 15.51 -12.18
C PHE A 403 6.65 14.08 -12.23
N SER A 404 7.12 13.25 -11.33
CA SER A 404 6.62 11.88 -11.20
C SER A 404 5.13 11.85 -10.87
N THR A 405 4.68 12.76 -9.99
CA THR A 405 3.28 12.88 -9.58
C THR A 405 2.42 13.39 -10.76
N LEU A 406 2.81 14.47 -11.41
CA LEU A 406 2.15 15.02 -12.60
C LEU A 406 2.01 13.97 -13.69
N LYS A 407 3.10 13.26 -14.00
CA LYS A 407 3.09 12.24 -15.05
C LYS A 407 2.23 11.03 -14.68
N SER A 408 2.23 10.60 -13.43
CA SER A 408 1.47 9.41 -13.00
C SER A 408 -0.01 9.68 -12.75
N GLU A 409 -0.37 10.87 -12.26
CA GLU A 409 -1.75 11.22 -11.93
C GLU A 409 -2.49 11.91 -13.09
N PHE A 410 -1.76 12.40 -14.10
CA PHE A 410 -2.35 13.12 -15.22
C PHE A 410 -1.87 12.61 -16.58
N PHE A 411 -0.58 12.76 -16.93
CA PHE A 411 -0.11 12.52 -18.29
C PHE A 411 -0.32 11.08 -18.77
N TYR A 412 0.00 10.08 -17.95
CA TYR A 412 -0.13 8.66 -18.35
C TYR A 412 -1.56 8.10 -18.27
N LEU A 413 -2.48 8.82 -17.65
CA LEU A 413 -3.87 8.40 -17.52
C LEU A 413 -4.76 8.94 -18.65
N ASN A 414 -4.29 9.97 -19.37
CA ASN A 414 -5.05 10.62 -20.42
C ASN A 414 -4.40 10.37 -21.79
N LYS A 415 -5.21 10.47 -22.84
CA LYS A 415 -4.76 10.51 -24.22
C LYS A 415 -4.97 11.94 -24.74
N PHE A 416 -3.98 12.48 -25.44
CA PHE A 416 -4.00 13.84 -25.97
C PHE A 416 -3.90 13.79 -27.48
N ASN A 417 -4.71 14.58 -28.15
CA ASN A 417 -4.73 14.65 -29.61
C ASN A 417 -3.65 15.61 -30.14
N ASN A 418 -3.34 16.67 -29.41
CA ASN A 418 -2.37 17.68 -29.78
C ASN A 418 -1.65 18.26 -28.55
N LEU A 419 -0.67 19.17 -28.81
CA LEU A 419 0.09 19.81 -27.73
C LEU A 419 -0.72 20.88 -26.98
N ASP A 420 -1.70 21.51 -27.62
CA ASP A 420 -2.50 22.57 -26.99
C ASP A 420 -3.43 21.97 -25.94
N GLU A 421 -4.04 20.80 -26.22
CA GLU A 421 -4.80 20.02 -25.24
C GLU A 421 -3.93 19.56 -24.06
N LEU A 422 -2.71 19.11 -24.35
CA LEU A 422 -1.76 18.73 -23.30
C LEU A 422 -1.36 19.94 -22.45
N GLN A 423 -1.09 21.10 -23.07
CA GLN A 423 -0.72 22.32 -22.36
C GLN A 423 -1.83 22.77 -21.42
N ALA A 424 -3.06 22.93 -21.92
CA ALA A 424 -4.21 23.30 -21.11
C ALA A 424 -4.43 22.34 -19.95
N GLY A 425 -4.27 21.04 -20.19
CA GLY A 425 -4.41 20.04 -19.14
C GLY A 425 -3.28 20.08 -18.10
N ILE A 426 -2.04 20.44 -18.46
CA ILE A 426 -0.95 20.67 -17.50
C ILE A 426 -1.25 21.88 -16.61
N GLU A 427 -1.75 22.98 -17.21
CA GLU A 427 -2.15 24.20 -16.50
C GLU A 427 -3.28 23.90 -15.50
N GLU A 428 -4.34 23.20 -15.93
CA GLU A 428 -5.43 22.72 -15.03
C GLU A 428 -4.88 21.81 -13.90
N TYR A 429 -3.92 20.93 -14.23
CA TYR A 429 -3.35 20.06 -13.24
C TYR A 429 -2.51 20.80 -12.21
N ILE A 430 -1.71 21.81 -12.60
CA ILE A 430 -0.92 22.62 -11.67
C ILE A 430 -1.84 23.41 -10.74
N GLU A 431 -2.92 23.98 -11.26
CA GLU A 431 -3.95 24.65 -10.45
C GLU A 431 -4.56 23.69 -9.43
N TYR A 432 -5.00 22.50 -9.88
CA TYR A 432 -5.49 21.45 -9.01
C TYR A 432 -4.45 21.03 -7.96
N TYR A 433 -3.17 20.85 -8.36
CA TYR A 433 -2.09 20.45 -7.48
C TYR A 433 -1.85 21.47 -6.37
N ASN A 434 -1.89 22.74 -6.70
CA ASN A 434 -1.65 23.84 -5.77
C ASN A 434 -2.82 24.06 -4.81
N HIS A 435 -4.05 24.02 -5.29
CA HIS A 435 -5.23 24.46 -4.54
C HIS A 435 -6.05 23.32 -3.94
N SER A 436 -6.13 22.16 -4.60
CA SER A 436 -7.07 21.10 -4.21
C SER A 436 -6.39 19.81 -3.78
N ARG A 437 -5.16 19.54 -4.25
CA ARG A 437 -4.49 18.27 -4.01
C ARG A 437 -3.93 18.16 -2.60
N ILE A 438 -4.55 17.31 -1.79
CA ILE A 438 -4.11 17.03 -0.41
C ILE A 438 -2.71 16.38 -0.37
N LYS A 439 -1.82 16.96 0.43
CA LYS A 439 -0.52 16.40 0.81
C LYS A 439 -0.53 15.98 2.27
N LEU A 440 -0.36 14.69 2.54
CA LEU A 440 -0.34 14.17 3.93
C LEU A 440 0.80 14.76 4.78
N LYS A 441 1.93 15.11 4.15
CA LYS A 441 3.06 15.78 4.81
C LYS A 441 2.75 17.22 5.25
N LEU A 442 1.72 17.83 4.70
CA LEU A 442 1.24 19.17 4.99
C LEU A 442 -0.04 19.12 5.85
N ASN A 443 -0.12 18.20 6.79
CA ASN A 443 -1.29 18.01 7.66
C ASN A 443 -2.61 17.77 6.91
N GLY A 444 -2.56 17.22 5.70
CA GLY A 444 -3.74 17.00 4.86
C GLY A 444 -4.24 18.26 4.16
N LEU A 445 -3.42 19.29 4.06
CA LEU A 445 -3.70 20.52 3.31
C LEU A 445 -3.14 20.44 1.89
N SER A 446 -3.65 21.29 1.01
CA SER A 446 -3.01 21.59 -0.27
C SER A 446 -1.80 22.52 -0.08
N PRO A 447 -0.89 22.63 -1.06
CA PRO A 447 0.26 23.54 -0.97
C PRO A 447 -0.10 24.98 -0.64
N VAL A 448 -1.11 25.54 -1.31
CA VAL A 448 -1.56 26.93 -1.09
C VAL A 448 -2.25 27.09 0.25
N GLU A 449 -3.12 26.15 0.66
CA GLU A 449 -3.74 26.19 2.00
C GLU A 449 -2.67 26.18 3.10
N TYR A 450 -1.64 25.32 2.96
CA TYR A 450 -0.54 25.27 3.92
C TYR A 450 0.25 26.56 3.97
N ARG A 451 0.54 27.17 2.80
CA ARG A 451 1.17 28.47 2.70
C ARG A 451 0.37 29.56 3.41
N MET A 452 -0.96 29.62 3.15
CA MET A 452 -1.85 30.60 3.77
C MET A 452 -1.92 30.44 5.29
N GLN A 453 -1.90 29.20 5.79
CA GLN A 453 -1.87 28.93 7.22
C GLN A 453 -0.55 29.39 7.85
N ALA A 454 0.59 29.14 7.20
CA ALA A 454 1.90 29.58 7.68
C ALA A 454 2.02 31.12 7.69
N ALA A 455 1.52 31.80 6.66
CA ALA A 455 1.50 33.26 6.57
C ALA A 455 0.62 33.95 7.64
N LYS A 456 -0.40 33.25 8.16
CA LYS A 456 -1.23 33.74 9.28
C LYS A 456 -0.59 33.53 10.64
N ALA A 457 0.37 32.60 10.73
CA ALA A 457 1.05 32.23 11.98
C ALA A 457 2.39 32.98 12.16
N ALA A 458 2.90 33.64 11.11
CA ALA A 458 4.09 34.49 11.12
C ALA A 458 3.72 35.96 11.36
#